data_81984816823f9b7a23e804a500701b97
#
_entry.id   81984816823f9b7a23e804a500701b97
#
_cell.length_a   1.000
_cell.length_b   1.000
_cell.length_c   1.000
_cell.angle_alpha   90.00
_cell.angle_beta   90.00
_cell.angle_gamma   90.00
#
_symmetry.space_group_name_H-M   'P 1'
#
loop_
_entity.id
_entity.type
_entity.pdbx_description
1 polymer ?
#
loop_
_entity_poly.entity_id
_entity_poly.type
_entity_poly.pdbx_seq_one_letter_code
_entity_poly.pdbx_strand_id
1 'polypeptide(L)'
;MVAAALLFAGAAHAGDIKGKVTAQGLRSPENIAVYIDAIPGKSFPAPAQHEAMDQAHLAFAPHVLVVLKGTTVDFTNEDPVGHNVYWPAINKNRKLAHNMGTWPQGQKKSFTFNDLGTVPLLCNVHPEMSGYIIVAPTPYFAVTDKQGNFVIKNVPAGAYTLTAWSEEAKSSTQPVKVGAGVTAVSVMVKR
;
A
#
# COMPACT_ATOMS: atom_id res chain seq x y z
N MET A 1 20.13 -49.73 13.94
CA MET A 1 19.44 -48.66 14.69
C MET A 1 19.48 -47.40 13.84
N VAL A 2 18.36 -46.98 13.27
CA VAL A 2 18.24 -45.74 12.45
C VAL A 2 17.67 -44.68 13.35
N ALA A 3 18.48 -43.65 13.67
CA ALA A 3 18.05 -42.53 14.46
C ALA A 3 17.20 -41.61 13.57
N ALA A 4 15.89 -41.50 13.83
CA ALA A 4 15.00 -40.54 13.21
C ALA A 4 15.24 -39.16 13.83
N ALA A 5 15.81 -38.24 13.08
CA ALA A 5 15.91 -36.84 13.44
C ALA A 5 14.52 -36.18 13.35
N LEU A 6 13.90 -35.91 14.48
CA LEU A 6 12.69 -35.09 14.58
C LEU A 6 13.07 -33.64 14.25
N LEU A 7 12.73 -33.19 13.06
CA LEU A 7 12.73 -31.78 12.69
C LEU A 7 11.56 -31.09 13.44
N PHE A 8 11.88 -30.41 14.53
CA PHE A 8 10.95 -29.45 15.16
C PHE A 8 10.78 -28.28 14.20
N ALA A 9 9.69 -28.26 13.47
CA ALA A 9 9.22 -27.04 12.82
C ALA A 9 8.79 -26.07 13.93
N GLY A 10 9.67 -25.18 14.32
CA GLY A 10 9.36 -24.12 15.28
C GLY A 10 8.20 -23.30 14.72
N ALA A 11 7.11 -23.16 15.50
CA ALA A 11 6.01 -22.28 15.17
C ALA A 11 6.59 -20.87 14.94
N ALA A 12 6.49 -20.38 13.71
CA ALA A 12 6.92 -19.03 13.37
C ALA A 12 5.98 -18.06 14.13
N HIS A 13 6.43 -17.54 15.27
CA HIS A 13 5.69 -16.54 16.01
C HIS A 13 5.60 -15.28 15.16
N ALA A 14 4.38 -14.76 14.96
CA ALA A 14 4.16 -13.49 14.33
C ALA A 14 4.30 -12.35 15.35
N GLY A 15 4.77 -11.19 14.90
CA GLY A 15 4.84 -9.98 15.71
C GLY A 15 4.27 -8.79 14.96
N ASP A 16 4.06 -7.70 15.68
CA ASP A 16 3.63 -6.43 15.09
C ASP A 16 4.84 -5.51 14.90
N ILE A 17 4.85 -4.75 13.80
CA ILE A 17 5.76 -3.63 13.64
C ILE A 17 4.98 -2.36 13.99
N LYS A 18 5.40 -1.64 15.03
CA LYS A 18 4.89 -0.31 15.37
C LYS A 18 5.97 0.71 15.10
N GLY A 19 5.63 1.76 14.38
CA GLY A 19 6.63 2.73 13.99
C GLY A 19 6.12 4.13 13.85
N LYS A 20 7.09 5.03 13.67
CA LYS A 20 6.85 6.42 13.33
C LYS A 20 7.71 6.82 12.15
N VAL A 21 7.07 7.44 11.15
CA VAL A 21 7.76 8.08 10.04
C VAL A 21 8.02 9.55 10.37
N THR A 22 9.28 9.98 10.20
CA THR A 22 9.66 11.39 10.23
C THR A 22 9.82 11.88 8.80
N ALA A 23 9.07 12.91 8.43
CA ALA A 23 9.06 13.51 7.10
C ALA A 23 9.92 14.78 7.08
N GLN A 24 11.13 14.69 6.54
CA GLN A 24 12.03 15.84 6.46
C GLN A 24 11.86 16.57 5.13
N GLY A 25 11.43 17.83 5.19
CA GLY A 25 11.19 18.66 4.00
C GLY A 25 9.89 18.33 3.23
N LEU A 26 9.01 17.49 3.79
CA LEU A 26 7.68 17.21 3.30
C LEU A 26 6.64 18.06 4.06
N ARG A 27 5.44 18.20 3.49
CA ARG A 27 4.33 18.95 4.12
C ARG A 27 3.78 18.24 5.36
N SER A 28 3.73 16.90 5.32
CA SER A 28 3.13 16.08 6.38
C SER A 28 3.79 14.70 6.42
N PRO A 29 3.88 14.05 7.59
CA PRO A 29 4.17 12.63 7.70
C PRO A 29 2.95 11.73 7.47
N GLU A 30 1.79 12.29 7.15
CA GLU A 30 0.56 11.56 6.82
C GLU A 30 0.61 10.97 5.42
N ASN A 31 -0.16 9.91 5.18
CA ASN A 31 -0.30 9.28 3.85
C ASN A 31 1.00 8.70 3.28
N ILE A 32 1.91 8.28 4.14
CA ILE A 32 3.10 7.54 3.73
C ILE A 32 2.79 6.04 3.79
N ALA A 33 2.91 5.35 2.67
CA ALA A 33 2.73 3.90 2.62
C ALA A 33 3.97 3.19 3.14
N VAL A 34 3.81 2.32 4.14
CA VAL A 34 4.91 1.53 4.73
C VAL A 34 4.59 0.05 4.53
N TYR A 35 5.51 -0.71 3.93
CA TYR A 35 5.27 -2.12 3.62
C TYR A 35 6.55 -2.96 3.64
N ILE A 36 6.38 -4.27 3.81
CA ILE A 36 7.44 -5.27 3.68
C ILE A 36 7.58 -5.68 2.22
N ASP A 37 8.79 -5.60 1.68
CA ASP A 37 9.06 -5.86 0.25
C ASP A 37 8.89 -7.33 -0.13
N ALA A 38 9.27 -8.26 0.75
CA ALA A 38 9.16 -9.69 0.50
C ALA A 38 9.19 -10.50 1.80
N ILE A 39 8.51 -11.63 1.79
CA ILE A 39 8.70 -12.70 2.77
C ILE A 39 9.37 -13.87 2.04
N PRO A 40 10.62 -14.23 2.38
CA PRO A 40 11.33 -15.30 1.70
C PRO A 40 10.54 -16.62 1.63
N GLY A 41 10.45 -17.19 0.45
CA GLY A 41 9.77 -18.46 0.23
C GLY A 41 8.24 -18.41 0.29
N LYS A 42 7.63 -17.21 0.36
CA LYS A 42 6.17 -17.05 0.36
C LYS A 42 5.68 -16.26 -0.83
N SER A 43 4.56 -16.70 -1.38
CA SER A 43 3.72 -15.94 -2.28
C SER A 43 2.34 -15.77 -1.64
N PHE A 44 1.65 -14.72 -1.99
CA PHE A 44 0.35 -14.39 -1.41
C PHE A 44 -0.70 -14.40 -2.53
N PRO A 45 -1.79 -15.18 -2.36
CA PRO A 45 -2.89 -15.16 -3.32
C PRO A 45 -3.58 -13.79 -3.32
N ALA A 46 -4.17 -13.46 -4.46
CA ALA A 46 -5.01 -12.27 -4.57
C ALA A 46 -6.16 -12.35 -3.54
N PRO A 47 -6.47 -11.23 -2.83
CA PRO A 47 -7.62 -11.20 -1.93
C PRO A 47 -8.92 -11.39 -2.70
N ALA A 48 -9.86 -12.12 -2.10
CA ALA A 48 -11.21 -12.24 -2.65
C ALA A 48 -12.07 -10.99 -2.36
N GLN A 49 -11.74 -10.27 -1.29
CA GLN A 49 -12.42 -9.02 -0.92
C GLN A 49 -11.88 -7.87 -1.75
N HIS A 50 -12.79 -7.04 -2.27
CA HIS A 50 -12.44 -5.80 -2.92
C HIS A 50 -12.10 -4.73 -1.90
N GLU A 51 -11.17 -3.85 -2.25
CA GLU A 51 -10.90 -2.59 -1.57
C GLU A 51 -11.68 -1.46 -2.25
N ALA A 52 -11.86 -0.33 -1.56
CA ALA A 52 -12.60 0.81 -2.09
C ALA A 52 -11.72 2.06 -2.21
N MET A 53 -11.88 2.76 -3.30
CA MET A 53 -11.36 4.11 -3.55
C MET A 53 -12.53 5.00 -3.95
N ASP A 54 -12.94 5.89 -3.06
CA ASP A 54 -14.05 6.77 -3.32
C ASP A 54 -13.63 8.09 -3.97
N GLN A 55 -14.57 8.74 -4.64
CA GLN A 55 -14.47 10.08 -5.18
C GLN A 55 -15.51 10.93 -4.46
N ALA A 56 -15.06 11.70 -3.47
CA ALA A 56 -15.88 12.50 -2.61
C ALA A 56 -15.23 13.85 -2.31
N HIS A 57 -16.01 14.92 -2.30
CA HIS A 57 -15.54 16.30 -2.05
C HIS A 57 -14.42 16.73 -3.03
N LEU A 58 -14.53 16.33 -4.30
CA LEU A 58 -13.53 16.58 -5.35
C LEU A 58 -12.14 16.01 -4.99
N ALA A 59 -12.09 14.88 -4.30
CA ALA A 59 -10.86 14.19 -3.91
C ALA A 59 -11.01 12.67 -4.03
N PHE A 60 -9.89 11.96 -4.21
CA PHE A 60 -9.83 10.53 -3.99
C PHE A 60 -9.70 10.23 -2.49
N ALA A 61 -10.52 9.33 -1.97
CA ALA A 61 -10.57 8.95 -0.56
C ALA A 61 -10.52 7.41 -0.40
N PRO A 62 -9.48 6.88 0.30
CA PRO A 62 -8.36 7.59 0.93
C PRO A 62 -7.41 8.19 -0.12
N HIS A 63 -6.63 9.22 0.25
CA HIS A 63 -5.64 9.82 -0.65
C HIS A 63 -4.55 8.81 -1.09
N VAL A 64 -4.13 7.93 -0.19
CA VAL A 64 -3.23 6.81 -0.46
C VAL A 64 -3.86 5.51 0.01
N LEU A 65 -4.06 4.58 -0.92
CA LEU A 65 -4.54 3.22 -0.67
C LEU A 65 -3.40 2.23 -0.94
N VAL A 66 -3.10 1.35 0.01
CA VAL A 66 -2.16 0.25 -0.23
C VAL A 66 -2.94 -1.04 -0.40
N VAL A 67 -2.64 -1.77 -1.46
CA VAL A 67 -3.31 -3.04 -1.77
C VAL A 67 -2.29 -4.14 -2.07
N LEU A 68 -2.62 -5.38 -1.79
CA LEU A 68 -1.83 -6.53 -2.22
C LEU A 68 -1.98 -6.71 -3.75
N LYS A 69 -0.91 -7.13 -4.42
CA LYS A 69 -0.98 -7.52 -5.84
C LYS A 69 -2.15 -8.49 -6.09
N GLY A 70 -2.92 -8.22 -7.14
CA GLY A 70 -4.11 -8.98 -7.52
C GLY A 70 -5.40 -8.51 -6.85
N THR A 71 -5.35 -7.49 -5.96
CA THR A 71 -6.56 -6.91 -5.36
C THR A 71 -7.39 -6.19 -6.42
N THR A 72 -8.70 -6.40 -6.37
CA THR A 72 -9.68 -5.59 -7.10
C THR A 72 -10.06 -4.38 -6.26
N VAL A 73 -10.02 -3.20 -6.85
CA VAL A 73 -10.46 -1.95 -6.22
C VAL A 73 -11.73 -1.48 -6.90
N ASP A 74 -12.75 -1.20 -6.10
CA ASP A 74 -14.00 -0.57 -6.51
C ASP A 74 -13.84 0.95 -6.39
N PHE A 75 -14.00 1.64 -7.50
CA PHE A 75 -13.99 3.11 -7.56
C PHE A 75 -15.44 3.61 -7.55
N THR A 76 -15.85 4.18 -6.42
CA THR A 76 -17.19 4.76 -6.22
C THR A 76 -17.19 6.26 -6.55
N ASN A 77 -18.36 6.86 -6.70
CA ASN A 77 -18.53 8.30 -6.84
C ASN A 77 -19.68 8.78 -5.95
N GLU A 78 -19.34 9.48 -4.88
CA GLU A 78 -20.29 10.06 -3.91
C GLU A 78 -20.64 11.53 -4.22
N ASP A 79 -19.89 12.19 -5.11
CA ASP A 79 -20.13 13.57 -5.48
C ASP A 79 -21.33 13.70 -6.46
N PRO A 80 -22.07 14.81 -6.42
CA PRO A 80 -23.19 15.06 -7.34
C PRO A 80 -22.76 15.36 -8.79
N VAL A 81 -21.46 15.31 -9.07
CA VAL A 81 -20.87 15.55 -10.39
C VAL A 81 -20.17 14.29 -10.92
N GLY A 82 -20.01 14.20 -12.22
CA GLY A 82 -19.29 13.09 -12.85
C GLY A 82 -17.77 13.20 -12.65
N HIS A 83 -17.13 12.10 -12.31
CA HIS A 83 -15.68 12.00 -12.18
C HIS A 83 -15.11 10.98 -13.15
N ASN A 84 -13.84 11.19 -13.51
CA ASN A 84 -13.06 10.28 -14.31
C ASN A 84 -11.93 9.69 -13.43
N VAL A 85 -11.59 8.44 -13.66
CA VAL A 85 -10.40 7.82 -13.06
C VAL A 85 -9.48 7.33 -14.16
N TYR A 86 -8.23 7.81 -14.14
CA TYR A 86 -7.20 7.31 -15.03
C TYR A 86 -5.82 7.36 -14.36
N TRP A 87 -4.90 6.57 -14.90
CA TRP A 87 -3.48 6.65 -14.54
C TRP A 87 -2.61 6.56 -15.79
N PRO A 88 -1.56 7.39 -15.88
CA PRO A 88 -0.67 7.44 -17.03
C PRO A 88 0.37 6.34 -17.06
N ALA A 89 0.56 5.64 -15.93
CA ALA A 89 1.54 4.58 -15.77
C ALA A 89 1.32 3.80 -14.46
N ILE A 90 1.85 2.60 -14.37
CA ILE A 90 2.10 1.90 -13.10
C ILE A 90 3.63 1.78 -12.95
N ASN A 91 4.18 2.21 -11.84
CA ASN A 91 5.62 2.22 -11.56
C ASN A 91 6.45 2.79 -12.72
N LYS A 92 6.00 3.93 -13.30
CA LYS A 92 6.57 4.61 -14.47
C LYS A 92 6.47 3.82 -15.79
N ASN A 93 5.89 2.63 -15.81
CA ASN A 93 5.64 1.88 -17.03
C ASN A 93 4.37 2.40 -17.73
N ARG A 94 4.56 3.20 -18.78
CA ARG A 94 3.48 3.80 -19.57
C ARG A 94 2.64 2.79 -20.36
N LYS A 95 3.12 1.58 -20.59
CA LYS A 95 2.35 0.51 -21.24
C LYS A 95 1.18 0.02 -20.37
N LEU A 96 1.24 0.30 -19.07
CA LEU A 96 0.20 0.00 -18.09
C LEU A 96 -0.72 1.19 -17.81
N ALA A 97 -0.67 2.23 -18.64
CA ALA A 97 -1.62 3.33 -18.58
C ALA A 97 -3.05 2.82 -18.82
N HIS A 98 -4.02 3.39 -18.10
CA HIS A 98 -5.40 3.01 -18.23
C HIS A 98 -6.34 4.20 -17.95
N ASN A 99 -7.50 4.20 -18.60
CA ASN A 99 -8.54 5.18 -18.37
C ASN A 99 -9.88 4.45 -18.24
N MET A 100 -10.45 4.51 -17.06
CA MET A 100 -11.74 3.87 -16.74
C MET A 100 -12.95 4.65 -17.29
N GLY A 101 -12.72 5.85 -17.85
CA GLY A 101 -13.78 6.75 -18.29
C GLY A 101 -14.43 7.50 -17.13
N THR A 102 -15.55 8.16 -17.43
CA THR A 102 -16.31 8.99 -16.49
C THR A 102 -17.60 8.27 -16.06
N TRP A 103 -18.05 8.50 -14.83
CA TRP A 103 -19.35 8.05 -14.34
C TRP A 103 -19.97 9.01 -13.31
N PRO A 104 -21.32 9.06 -13.23
CA PRO A 104 -22.03 9.93 -12.29
C PRO A 104 -22.06 9.36 -10.88
N GLN A 105 -22.61 10.15 -9.95
CA GLN A 105 -22.88 9.78 -8.57
C GLN A 105 -23.61 8.43 -8.45
N GLY A 106 -23.23 7.66 -7.41
CA GLY A 106 -23.86 6.38 -7.06
C GLY A 106 -23.45 5.21 -7.95
N GLN A 107 -22.67 5.43 -8.99
CA GLN A 107 -22.10 4.36 -9.81
C GLN A 107 -20.70 4.00 -9.36
N LYS A 108 -20.29 2.76 -9.69
CA LYS A 108 -18.93 2.29 -9.45
C LYS A 108 -18.36 1.56 -10.65
N LYS A 109 -17.05 1.57 -10.75
CA LYS A 109 -16.27 0.72 -11.65
C LYS A 109 -15.18 0.02 -10.88
N SER A 110 -14.75 -1.15 -11.34
CA SER A 110 -13.75 -1.97 -10.65
C SER A 110 -12.56 -2.23 -11.56
N PHE A 111 -11.38 -2.32 -10.96
CA PHE A 111 -10.15 -2.69 -11.65
C PHE A 111 -9.27 -3.57 -10.76
N THR A 112 -8.68 -4.63 -11.33
CA THR A 112 -7.77 -5.55 -10.63
C THR A 112 -6.32 -5.17 -10.88
N PHE A 113 -5.58 -4.84 -9.82
CA PHE A 113 -4.19 -4.39 -9.89
C PHE A 113 -3.21 -5.57 -9.84
N ASN A 114 -2.75 -6.01 -11.01
CA ASN A 114 -1.83 -7.16 -11.15
C ASN A 114 -0.35 -6.77 -11.24
N ASP A 115 -0.03 -5.49 -11.35
CA ASP A 115 1.33 -4.99 -11.51
C ASP A 115 1.76 -4.23 -10.26
N LEU A 116 2.94 -4.61 -9.72
CA LEU A 116 3.49 -3.99 -8.51
C LEU A 116 3.92 -2.53 -8.74
N GLY A 117 3.78 -1.72 -7.70
CA GLY A 117 4.32 -0.37 -7.64
C GLY A 117 3.29 0.73 -7.48
N THR A 118 3.69 1.95 -7.82
CA THR A 118 2.88 3.15 -7.63
C THR A 118 1.96 3.40 -8.82
N VAL A 119 0.69 3.60 -8.56
CA VAL A 119 -0.35 4.00 -9.51
C VAL A 119 -0.84 5.40 -9.13
N PRO A 120 -0.41 6.46 -9.82
CA PRO A 120 -0.97 7.80 -9.60
C PRO A 120 -2.38 7.87 -10.21
N LEU A 121 -3.38 8.14 -9.40
CA LEU A 121 -4.76 8.35 -9.84
C LEU A 121 -4.99 9.82 -10.15
N LEU A 122 -5.61 10.08 -11.29
CA LEU A 122 -5.91 11.42 -11.78
C LEU A 122 -7.35 11.48 -12.30
N CYS A 123 -7.91 12.69 -12.35
CA CYS A 123 -9.22 12.95 -12.93
C CYS A 123 -9.10 13.96 -14.09
N ASN A 124 -9.64 13.62 -15.29
CA ASN A 124 -9.62 14.53 -16.44
C ASN A 124 -10.65 15.66 -16.32
N VAL A 125 -11.67 15.50 -15.45
CA VAL A 125 -12.74 16.48 -15.28
C VAL A 125 -12.32 17.56 -14.26
N HIS A 126 -11.64 17.14 -13.19
CA HIS A 126 -11.17 18.00 -12.11
C HIS A 126 -9.67 17.80 -11.92
N PRO A 127 -8.82 18.61 -12.57
CA PRO A 127 -7.37 18.41 -12.61
C PRO A 127 -6.68 18.46 -11.21
N GLU A 128 -7.33 19.06 -10.21
CA GLU A 128 -6.87 19.11 -8.82
C GLU A 128 -7.01 17.77 -8.08
N MET A 129 -7.86 16.86 -8.58
CA MET A 129 -8.05 15.55 -7.96
C MET A 129 -6.88 14.62 -8.26
N SER A 130 -6.15 14.28 -7.22
CA SER A 130 -5.10 13.26 -7.28
C SER A 130 -5.16 12.32 -6.07
N GLY A 131 -4.67 11.11 -6.26
CA GLY A 131 -4.53 10.09 -5.23
C GLY A 131 -3.56 9.01 -5.69
N TYR A 132 -3.33 8.02 -4.85
CA TYR A 132 -2.36 6.98 -5.16
C TYR A 132 -2.84 5.60 -4.71
N ILE A 133 -2.61 4.60 -5.55
CA ILE A 133 -2.65 3.21 -5.13
C ILE A 133 -1.23 2.67 -5.13
N ILE A 134 -0.82 2.07 -4.02
CA ILE A 134 0.45 1.35 -3.90
C ILE A 134 0.15 -0.14 -3.95
N VAL A 135 0.53 -0.79 -5.02
CA VAL A 135 0.38 -2.24 -5.18
C VAL A 135 1.57 -2.92 -4.54
N ALA A 136 1.37 -3.43 -3.34
CA ALA A 136 2.41 -4.06 -2.52
C ALA A 136 2.58 -5.56 -2.85
N PRO A 137 3.79 -6.10 -2.69
CA PRO A 137 4.07 -7.52 -2.95
C PRO A 137 3.67 -8.45 -1.81
N THR A 138 3.39 -7.91 -0.62
CA THR A 138 3.01 -8.66 0.58
C THR A 138 1.81 -8.02 1.26
N PRO A 139 1.03 -8.75 2.08
CA PRO A 139 -0.09 -8.19 2.83
C PRO A 139 0.34 -7.43 4.09
N TYR A 140 1.63 -7.21 4.29
CA TYR A 140 2.20 -6.55 5.46
C TYR A 140 2.50 -5.10 5.15
N PHE A 141 1.48 -4.25 5.29
CA PHE A 141 1.57 -2.81 5.01
C PHE A 141 0.68 -1.99 5.94
N ALA A 142 0.93 -0.69 5.99
CA ALA A 142 0.11 0.31 6.65
C ALA A 142 0.29 1.67 5.96
N VAL A 143 -0.63 2.59 6.21
CA VAL A 143 -0.50 4.00 5.85
C VAL A 143 -0.36 4.80 7.14
N THR A 144 0.52 5.80 7.15
CA THR A 144 0.75 6.63 8.32
C THR A 144 -0.41 7.59 8.60
N ASP A 145 -0.67 7.81 9.89
CA ASP A 145 -1.59 8.84 10.37
C ASP A 145 -0.97 10.26 10.29
N LYS A 146 -1.74 11.28 10.72
CA LYS A 146 -1.30 12.70 10.76
C LYS A 146 -0.04 12.94 11.58
N GLN A 147 0.26 12.08 12.53
CA GLN A 147 1.45 12.14 13.37
C GLN A 147 2.61 11.29 12.84
N GLY A 148 2.41 10.60 11.71
CA GLY A 148 3.37 9.70 11.11
C GLY A 148 3.42 8.30 11.73
N ASN A 149 2.49 7.95 12.62
CA ASN A 149 2.47 6.63 13.25
C ASN A 149 1.87 5.59 12.30
N PHE A 150 2.35 4.34 12.41
CA PHE A 150 1.81 3.21 11.68
C PHE A 150 1.93 1.91 12.49
N VAL A 151 1.10 0.93 12.15
CA VAL A 151 1.17 -0.43 12.71
C VAL A 151 0.97 -1.45 11.59
N ILE A 152 1.96 -2.33 11.39
CA ILE A 152 1.83 -3.50 10.53
C ILE A 152 1.68 -4.72 11.43
N LYS A 153 0.56 -5.43 11.31
CA LYS A 153 0.20 -6.53 12.23
C LYS A 153 0.59 -7.89 11.67
N ASN A 154 0.81 -8.84 12.60
CA ASN A 154 0.95 -10.27 12.31
C ASN A 154 2.07 -10.60 11.30
N VAL A 155 3.16 -9.85 11.30
CA VAL A 155 4.32 -10.12 10.44
C VAL A 155 5.06 -11.36 10.97
N PRO A 156 5.32 -12.38 10.15
CA PRO A 156 6.11 -13.54 10.58
C PRO A 156 7.47 -13.12 11.14
N ALA A 157 7.98 -13.86 12.12
CA ALA A 157 9.34 -13.61 12.62
C ALA A 157 10.37 -13.80 11.49
N GLY A 158 11.30 -12.85 11.35
CA GLY A 158 12.29 -12.86 10.27
C GLY A 158 13.02 -11.53 10.13
N ALA A 159 13.93 -11.49 9.15
CA ALA A 159 14.62 -10.28 8.74
C ALA A 159 14.09 -9.86 7.35
N TYR A 160 13.68 -8.60 7.24
CA TYR A 160 13.00 -8.07 6.05
C TYR A 160 13.52 -6.70 5.67
N THR A 161 13.15 -6.24 4.49
CA THR A 161 13.26 -4.84 4.07
C THR A 161 11.91 -4.16 4.26
N LEU A 162 11.90 -3.08 5.01
CA LEU A 162 10.77 -2.18 5.18
C LEU A 162 10.94 -1.00 4.23
N THR A 163 9.95 -0.77 3.38
CA THR A 163 9.91 0.37 2.44
C THR A 163 8.87 1.37 2.91
N ALA A 164 9.24 2.66 2.90
CA ALA A 164 8.34 3.79 3.10
C ALA A 164 8.27 4.60 1.81
N TRP A 165 7.09 4.70 1.21
CA TRP A 165 6.80 5.46 0.00
C TRP A 165 6.03 6.74 0.32
N SER A 166 6.42 7.84 -0.30
CA SER A 166 5.72 9.11 -0.24
C SER A 166 5.58 9.71 -1.64
N GLU A 167 4.50 10.43 -1.90
CA GLU A 167 4.31 11.17 -3.16
C GLU A 167 5.32 12.32 -3.33
N GLU A 168 5.78 12.90 -2.22
CA GLU A 168 6.64 14.09 -2.20
C GLU A 168 8.14 13.77 -2.16
N ALA A 169 8.53 12.50 -2.00
CA ALA A 169 9.93 12.11 -1.80
C ALA A 169 10.29 10.80 -2.50
N LYS A 170 11.58 10.53 -2.59
CA LYS A 170 12.06 9.18 -2.96
C LYS A 170 11.72 8.20 -1.84
N SER A 171 11.35 6.98 -2.21
CA SER A 171 11.13 5.91 -1.23
C SER A 171 12.38 5.67 -0.39
N SER A 172 12.16 5.48 0.91
CA SER A 172 13.20 5.11 1.87
C SER A 172 13.08 3.62 2.19
N THR A 173 14.20 2.92 2.30
CA THR A 173 14.25 1.51 2.66
C THR A 173 15.16 1.29 3.85
N GLN A 174 14.80 0.36 4.75
CA GLN A 174 15.66 -0.04 5.86
C GLN A 174 15.43 -1.51 6.24
N PRO A 175 16.44 -2.19 6.82
CA PRO A 175 16.27 -3.51 7.37
C PRO A 175 15.42 -3.46 8.63
N VAL A 176 14.58 -4.50 8.83
CA VAL A 176 13.82 -4.72 10.07
C VAL A 176 13.90 -6.18 10.45
N LYS A 177 14.17 -6.46 11.75
CA LYS A 177 14.12 -7.80 12.31
C LYS A 177 12.88 -7.92 13.18
N VAL A 178 11.95 -8.76 12.75
CA VAL A 178 10.69 -9.03 13.45
C VAL A 178 10.87 -10.28 14.34
N GLY A 179 10.51 -10.16 15.60
CA GLY A 179 10.44 -11.26 16.55
C GLY A 179 9.01 -11.52 17.01
N ALA A 180 8.84 -12.28 18.08
CA ALA A 180 7.56 -12.37 18.78
C ALA A 180 7.27 -11.03 19.50
N GLY A 181 6.01 -10.58 19.46
CA GLY A 181 5.59 -9.33 20.11
C GLY A 181 5.75 -8.09 19.22
N VAL A 182 6.06 -6.95 19.82
CA VAL A 182 6.13 -5.66 19.12
C VAL A 182 7.57 -5.31 18.78
N THR A 183 7.82 -5.07 17.49
CA THR A 183 9.07 -4.49 16.98
C THR A 183 8.86 -2.99 16.76
N ALA A 184 9.59 -2.17 17.52
CA ALA A 184 9.54 -0.72 17.35
C ALA A 184 10.53 -0.26 16.27
N VAL A 185 10.08 0.62 15.36
CA VAL A 185 10.92 1.16 14.29
C VAL A 185 10.71 2.68 14.12
N SER A 186 11.77 3.37 13.70
CA SER A 186 11.68 4.75 13.22
C SER A 186 12.15 4.80 11.78
N VAL A 187 11.39 5.45 10.93
CA VAL A 187 11.67 5.59 9.50
C VAL A 187 11.83 7.05 9.17
N MET A 188 12.84 7.40 8.38
CA MET A 188 12.99 8.76 7.88
C MET A 188 12.72 8.77 6.37
N VAL A 189 11.83 9.67 5.94
CA VAL A 189 11.60 10.00 4.54
C VAL A 189 12.04 11.44 4.32
N LYS A 190 12.84 11.64 3.28
CA LYS A 190 13.47 12.94 2.99
C LYS A 190 13.24 13.31 1.52
N ARG A 191 12.88 14.56 1.28
CA ARG A 191 12.78 15.17 -0.05
C ARG A 191 14.14 15.35 -0.70
#